data_ff5450fb786fbe2e04e44a3d1599eef4
#
_entry.id   ff5450fb786fbe2e04e44a3d1599eef4
#
_cell.length_a   1.000
_cell.length_b   1.000
_cell.length_c   1.000
_cell.angle_alpha   90.00
_cell.angle_beta   90.00
_cell.angle_gamma   90.00
#
_symmetry.space_group_name_H-M   'P 1'
#
loop_
_entity.id
_entity.type
_entity.pdbx_description
1 polymer ?
#
loop_
_entity_poly.entity_id
_entity_poly.type
_entity_poly.pdbx_seq_one_letter_code
_entity_poly.pdbx_strand_id
1 'polypeptide(L)'
;PQKVLQTSTPELALRDTQNEVLALSLKPEEFRTSIDDAVNLHRLDIAQIAGLRNARFVCSVWDRDNERISDSPFDRGRKVITFNNILKYNTFPLADIIGDILRLGAEEMRCPVEVEFAVNMDVQAGEQQIFNLLQIRPIIDNQDNRPIDWSKVDVSDALVYGQNALGIGMMGDIADIIYIKSNTFDSLSTEKIAEELLEFNNRMQDEKRSYILVGPGRWGSSDPFLGVPVKWNHISEAKVIVECGIEKFEVEPSQGTHFFQNVTSLGVGYLTINPFRGDGLFREKELDARQALYDGTYLRQVRFDSPLWVCIDGRSNKGMVREGKND
;
A
#
# COMPACT_ATOMS: atom_id res chain seq x y z
N PRO A 1 5.02 8.43 -13.94
CA PRO A 1 6.19 8.91 -14.70
C PRO A 1 5.80 10.14 -15.49
N GLN A 2 6.36 11.30 -15.10
CA GLN A 2 6.08 12.61 -15.73
C GLN A 2 6.94 12.88 -16.96
N LYS A 3 7.39 11.87 -17.66
CA LYS A 3 7.97 12.07 -18.98
C LYS A 3 6.95 11.70 -20.04
N VAL A 4 6.18 12.69 -20.46
CA VAL A 4 5.60 12.66 -21.80
C VAL A 4 6.80 12.60 -22.74
N LEU A 5 6.96 11.49 -23.44
CA LEU A 5 7.91 11.38 -24.55
C LEU A 5 7.45 12.36 -25.62
N GLN A 6 7.90 13.60 -25.51
CA GLN A 6 7.85 14.54 -26.64
C GLN A 6 8.90 14.06 -27.61
N THR A 7 8.51 13.13 -28.45
CA THR A 7 9.31 12.69 -29.58
C THR A 7 9.28 13.82 -30.63
N SER A 8 10.26 14.69 -30.56
CA SER A 8 10.35 15.83 -31.45
C SER A 8 10.75 15.44 -32.88
N THR A 9 11.24 14.21 -33.08
CA THR A 9 11.51 13.64 -34.41
C THR A 9 11.12 12.16 -34.48
N PRO A 10 10.77 11.68 -35.71
CA PRO A 10 10.44 10.26 -35.91
C PRO A 10 11.56 9.29 -35.51
N GLU A 11 12.83 9.70 -35.69
CA GLU A 11 14.00 8.87 -35.30
C GLU A 11 14.12 8.73 -33.80
N LEU A 12 13.85 9.79 -33.04
CA LEU A 12 13.82 9.72 -31.57
C LEU A 12 12.67 8.84 -31.08
N ALA A 13 11.50 8.94 -31.73
CA ALA A 13 10.38 8.08 -31.47
C ALA A 13 10.73 6.59 -31.68
N LEU A 14 11.40 6.30 -32.78
CA LEU A 14 11.82 4.95 -33.13
C LEU A 14 12.85 4.38 -32.14
N ARG A 15 13.78 5.22 -31.67
CA ARG A 15 14.80 4.82 -30.71
C ARG A 15 14.21 4.55 -29.31
N ASP A 16 13.23 5.36 -28.92
CA ASP A 16 12.67 5.34 -27.57
C ASP A 16 11.42 4.46 -27.45
N THR A 17 10.85 3.96 -28.57
CA THR A 17 9.76 2.99 -28.55
C THR A 17 10.25 1.57 -28.29
N GLN A 18 9.42 0.79 -27.64
CA GLN A 18 9.69 -0.62 -27.40
C GLN A 18 9.69 -1.40 -28.73
N ASN A 19 10.77 -2.11 -28.97
CA ASN A 19 10.95 -2.95 -30.16
C ASN A 19 11.28 -4.41 -29.84
N GLU A 20 11.41 -4.75 -28.56
CA GLU A 20 11.64 -6.10 -28.06
C GLU A 20 10.57 -6.47 -27.04
N VAL A 21 10.31 -7.75 -26.92
CA VAL A 21 9.45 -8.34 -25.91
C VAL A 21 10.16 -9.50 -25.23
N LEU A 22 9.79 -9.75 -23.98
CA LEU A 22 10.21 -10.95 -23.26
C LEU A 22 9.18 -12.05 -23.48
N ALA A 23 9.65 -13.25 -23.77
CA ALA A 23 8.82 -14.43 -23.98
C ALA A 23 9.33 -15.59 -23.14
N LEU A 24 8.41 -16.46 -22.73
CA LEU A 24 8.70 -17.71 -22.05
C LEU A 24 8.29 -18.86 -22.95
N SER A 25 9.17 -19.86 -23.14
CA SER A 25 8.79 -21.07 -23.82
C SER A 25 7.85 -21.90 -22.95
N LEU A 26 6.75 -22.37 -23.55
CA LEU A 26 5.82 -23.28 -22.87
C LEU A 26 6.20 -24.76 -23.07
N LYS A 27 7.33 -25.05 -23.71
CA LYS A 27 7.83 -26.38 -23.87
C LYS A 27 8.61 -26.83 -22.65
N PRO A 28 8.18 -27.89 -21.95
CA PRO A 28 8.83 -28.34 -20.73
C PRO A 28 10.32 -28.67 -20.89
N GLU A 29 10.70 -29.17 -22.06
CA GLU A 29 12.08 -29.53 -22.41
C GLU A 29 13.04 -28.35 -22.54
N GLU A 30 12.51 -27.14 -22.75
CA GLU A 30 13.29 -25.91 -22.85
C GLU A 30 13.44 -25.23 -21.51
N PHE A 31 12.70 -25.65 -20.46
CA PHE A 31 12.75 -25.07 -19.14
C PHE A 31 14.01 -25.50 -18.38
N ARG A 32 14.73 -24.52 -17.83
CA ARG A 32 15.91 -24.74 -16.99
C ARG A 32 15.62 -24.31 -15.56
N THR A 33 15.88 -25.21 -14.61
CA THR A 33 15.81 -24.86 -13.18
C THR A 33 17.01 -24.01 -12.82
N SER A 34 16.79 -22.81 -12.27
CA SER A 34 17.85 -21.88 -11.88
C SER A 34 17.36 -21.03 -10.70
N ILE A 35 18.32 -20.47 -9.94
CA ILE A 35 18.08 -19.37 -8.96
C ILE A 35 17.86 -18.03 -9.69
N ASP A 36 18.29 -17.91 -10.94
CA ASP A 36 18.06 -16.75 -11.80
C ASP A 36 16.77 -16.96 -12.58
N ASP A 37 15.72 -16.21 -12.22
CA ASP A 37 14.41 -16.26 -12.86
C ASP A 37 14.45 -15.85 -14.34
N ALA A 38 15.46 -15.07 -14.74
CA ALA A 38 15.61 -14.59 -16.11
C ALA A 38 16.16 -15.65 -17.08
N VAL A 39 16.68 -16.78 -16.60
CA VAL A 39 17.31 -17.82 -17.45
C VAL A 39 16.38 -18.42 -18.50
N ASN A 40 15.08 -18.40 -18.25
CA ASN A 40 14.06 -18.94 -19.15
C ASN A 40 13.38 -17.85 -20.00
N LEU A 41 13.79 -16.59 -19.86
CA LEU A 41 13.25 -15.50 -20.65
C LEU A 41 14.01 -15.30 -21.94
N HIS A 42 13.29 -15.32 -23.05
CA HIS A 42 13.81 -15.06 -24.39
C HIS A 42 13.46 -13.63 -24.81
N ARG A 43 14.45 -12.87 -25.33
CA ARG A 43 14.20 -11.58 -25.96
C ARG A 43 13.86 -11.80 -27.42
N LEU A 44 12.69 -11.36 -27.84
CA LEU A 44 12.21 -11.45 -29.21
C LEU A 44 12.01 -10.06 -29.78
N ASP A 45 12.42 -9.87 -31.05
CA ASP A 45 12.06 -8.65 -31.78
C ASP A 45 10.54 -8.61 -31.99
N ILE A 46 9.96 -7.41 -31.94
CA ILE A 46 8.53 -7.21 -32.13
C ILE A 46 8.02 -7.75 -33.46
N ALA A 47 8.88 -7.82 -34.49
CA ALA A 47 8.54 -8.39 -35.79
C ALA A 47 8.20 -9.90 -35.70
N GLN A 48 8.77 -10.63 -34.73
CA GLN A 48 8.51 -12.05 -34.52
C GLN A 48 7.13 -12.29 -33.94
N ILE A 49 6.58 -11.34 -33.19
CA ILE A 49 5.25 -11.43 -32.58
C ILE A 49 4.19 -10.62 -33.35
N ALA A 50 4.58 -9.87 -34.38
CA ALA A 50 3.67 -9.02 -35.17
C ALA A 50 2.52 -9.80 -35.83
N GLY A 51 2.67 -11.11 -36.01
CA GLY A 51 1.61 -11.99 -36.51
C GLY A 51 0.58 -12.41 -35.44
N LEU A 52 0.83 -12.12 -34.17
CA LEU A 52 -0.14 -12.42 -33.12
C LEU A 52 -1.34 -11.49 -33.23
N ARG A 53 -2.55 -12.03 -33.02
CA ARG A 53 -3.80 -11.27 -33.15
C ARG A 53 -3.83 -10.02 -32.26
N ASN A 54 -3.23 -10.10 -31.07
CA ASN A 54 -3.21 -9.01 -30.10
C ASN A 54 -2.23 -7.88 -30.45
N ALA A 55 -1.20 -8.14 -31.27
CA ALA A 55 -0.23 -7.14 -31.70
C ALA A 55 -0.90 -5.97 -32.44
N ARG A 56 -2.00 -6.22 -33.16
CA ARG A 56 -2.76 -5.19 -33.89
C ARG A 56 -3.31 -4.06 -33.00
N PHE A 57 -3.54 -4.32 -31.72
CA PHE A 57 -4.10 -3.33 -30.80
C PHE A 57 -3.04 -2.38 -30.25
N VAL A 58 -1.78 -2.81 -30.20
CA VAL A 58 -0.70 -2.08 -29.52
C VAL A 58 0.40 -1.59 -30.48
N CYS A 59 0.46 -2.14 -31.72
CA CYS A 59 1.49 -1.82 -32.66
C CYS A 59 1.07 -0.70 -33.63
N SER A 60 2.06 0.14 -33.97
CA SER A 60 2.11 1.00 -35.15
C SER A 60 3.21 0.52 -36.10
N VAL A 61 3.34 1.16 -37.25
CA VAL A 61 4.32 0.82 -38.28
C VAL A 61 5.20 2.01 -38.56
N TRP A 62 6.50 1.82 -38.50
CA TRP A 62 7.46 2.78 -39.04
C TRP A 62 7.57 2.61 -40.54
N ASP A 63 7.08 3.62 -41.28
CA ASP A 63 7.23 3.76 -42.73
C ASP A 63 8.52 4.56 -43.01
N ARG A 64 9.55 3.81 -43.48
CA ARG A 64 10.87 4.39 -43.71
C ARG A 64 10.88 5.32 -44.95
N ASP A 65 10.03 5.02 -45.94
CA ASP A 65 10.04 5.78 -47.20
C ASP A 65 9.41 7.16 -47.02
N ASN A 66 8.47 7.28 -46.09
CA ASN A 66 7.81 8.54 -45.75
C ASN A 66 8.27 9.12 -44.40
N GLU A 67 9.25 8.52 -43.74
CA GLU A 67 9.80 8.94 -42.43
C GLU A 67 8.71 9.25 -41.37
N ARG A 68 7.70 8.41 -41.30
CA ARG A 68 6.55 8.59 -40.37
C ARG A 68 6.13 7.30 -39.69
N ILE A 69 5.51 7.47 -38.54
CA ILE A 69 4.80 6.35 -37.85
C ILE A 69 3.36 6.34 -38.35
N SER A 70 2.96 5.22 -38.97
CA SER A 70 1.58 4.94 -39.33
C SER A 70 0.92 4.13 -38.19
N ASP A 71 -0.26 4.56 -37.79
CA ASP A 71 -1.01 3.87 -36.71
C ASP A 71 -1.83 2.67 -37.28
N SER A 72 -1.80 2.45 -38.60
CA SER A 72 -2.40 1.26 -39.19
C SER A 72 -1.50 0.04 -38.98
N PRO A 73 -1.95 -0.99 -38.24
CA PRO A 73 -1.16 -2.19 -38.01
C PRO A 73 -0.96 -3.04 -39.26
N PHE A 74 -1.68 -2.72 -40.34
CA PHE A 74 -1.66 -3.47 -41.62
C PHE A 74 -0.66 -2.90 -42.63
N ASP A 75 -0.13 -1.69 -42.39
CA ASP A 75 0.83 -1.06 -43.27
C ASP A 75 2.14 -1.86 -43.32
N ARG A 76 2.87 -1.69 -44.44
CA ARG A 76 4.19 -2.29 -44.62
C ARG A 76 5.24 -1.42 -43.88
N GLY A 77 6.18 -2.07 -43.20
CA GLY A 77 7.26 -1.40 -42.49
C GLY A 77 7.62 -2.09 -41.19
N ARG A 78 8.51 -1.48 -40.43
CA ARG A 78 8.96 -1.98 -39.14
C ARG A 78 7.87 -1.76 -38.08
N LYS A 79 7.49 -2.82 -37.37
CA LYS A 79 6.53 -2.71 -36.27
C LYS A 79 7.19 -2.08 -35.04
N VAL A 80 6.44 -1.23 -34.33
CA VAL A 80 6.81 -0.58 -33.09
C VAL A 80 5.61 -0.55 -32.15
N ILE A 81 5.83 -0.62 -30.86
CA ILE A 81 4.75 -0.58 -29.86
C ILE A 81 4.50 0.88 -29.47
N THR A 82 3.30 1.38 -29.74
CA THR A 82 2.90 2.77 -29.41
C THR A 82 1.65 2.85 -28.56
N PHE A 83 0.83 1.82 -28.55
CA PHE A 83 -0.53 1.84 -27.97
C PHE A 83 -1.45 2.91 -28.58
N ASN A 84 -1.11 3.52 -29.72
CA ASN A 84 -1.89 4.61 -30.31
C ASN A 84 -3.32 4.21 -30.64
N ASN A 85 -3.56 2.96 -31.04
CA ASN A 85 -4.91 2.47 -31.32
C ASN A 85 -5.83 2.59 -30.10
N ILE A 86 -5.30 2.39 -28.90
CA ILE A 86 -6.02 2.53 -27.64
C ILE A 86 -6.03 3.99 -27.21
N LEU A 87 -4.85 4.60 -27.07
CA LEU A 87 -4.70 5.92 -26.41
C LEU A 87 -5.12 7.11 -27.30
N LYS A 88 -4.92 7.00 -28.62
CA LYS A 88 -5.22 8.09 -29.55
C LYS A 88 -6.59 7.92 -30.20
N TYR A 89 -6.93 6.69 -30.60
CA TYR A 89 -8.18 6.42 -31.32
C TYR A 89 -9.29 5.84 -30.43
N ASN A 90 -9.00 5.64 -29.15
CA ASN A 90 -9.96 5.18 -28.14
C ASN A 90 -10.74 3.92 -28.57
N THR A 91 -10.04 2.98 -29.23
CA THR A 91 -10.66 1.71 -29.64
C THR A 91 -11.12 0.86 -28.46
N PHE A 92 -10.61 1.17 -27.29
CA PHE A 92 -11.06 0.74 -25.98
C PHE A 92 -10.90 1.93 -25.02
N PRO A 93 -11.91 2.30 -24.19
CA PRO A 93 -11.88 3.48 -23.32
C PRO A 93 -10.98 3.29 -22.09
N LEU A 94 -9.73 2.87 -22.32
CA LEU A 94 -8.79 2.48 -21.27
C LEU A 94 -8.45 3.65 -20.34
N ALA A 95 -8.23 4.83 -20.91
CA ALA A 95 -7.85 6.01 -20.14
C ALA A 95 -8.98 6.45 -19.18
N ASP A 96 -10.23 6.40 -19.65
CA ASP A 96 -11.39 6.77 -18.83
C ASP A 96 -11.60 5.76 -17.70
N ILE A 97 -11.53 4.45 -18.01
CA ILE A 97 -11.68 3.37 -17.00
C ILE A 97 -10.59 3.49 -15.92
N ILE A 98 -9.32 3.65 -16.33
CA ILE A 98 -8.22 3.78 -15.37
C ILE A 98 -8.37 5.07 -14.55
N GLY A 99 -8.77 6.18 -15.18
CA GLY A 99 -8.99 7.45 -14.50
C GLY A 99 -10.06 7.33 -13.40
N ASP A 100 -11.17 6.68 -13.70
CA ASP A 100 -12.23 6.45 -12.71
C ASP A 100 -11.78 5.52 -11.58
N ILE A 101 -11.08 4.42 -11.89
CA ILE A 101 -10.58 3.49 -10.88
C ILE A 101 -9.55 4.17 -9.97
N LEU A 102 -8.61 4.95 -10.54
CA LEU A 102 -7.62 5.67 -9.75
C LEU A 102 -8.26 6.73 -8.85
N ARG A 103 -9.28 7.45 -9.35
CA ARG A 103 -10.01 8.44 -8.56
C ARG A 103 -10.77 7.78 -7.41
N LEU A 104 -11.58 6.75 -7.70
CA LEU A 104 -12.33 6.01 -6.67
C LEU A 104 -11.41 5.35 -5.66
N GLY A 105 -10.32 4.72 -6.14
CA GLY A 105 -9.33 4.11 -5.27
C GLY A 105 -8.64 5.11 -4.34
N ALA A 106 -8.28 6.30 -4.86
CA ALA A 106 -7.68 7.35 -4.05
C ALA A 106 -8.66 7.94 -3.03
N GLU A 107 -9.96 8.08 -3.39
CA GLU A 107 -11.02 8.51 -2.47
C GLU A 107 -11.22 7.49 -1.33
N GLU A 108 -11.30 6.20 -1.65
CA GLU A 108 -11.52 5.14 -0.66
C GLU A 108 -10.29 4.87 0.22
N MET A 109 -9.09 4.86 -0.38
CA MET A 109 -7.84 4.61 0.35
C MET A 109 -7.22 5.88 0.93
N ARG A 110 -7.76 7.08 0.58
CA ARG A 110 -7.30 8.40 1.03
C ARG A 110 -5.84 8.71 0.76
N CYS A 111 -5.29 8.08 -0.25
CA CYS A 111 -3.94 8.30 -0.75
C CYS A 111 -3.89 7.97 -2.25
N PRO A 112 -2.88 8.46 -2.98
CA PRO A 112 -2.66 8.02 -4.35
C PRO A 112 -2.55 6.50 -4.42
N VAL A 113 -3.06 5.90 -5.50
CA VAL A 113 -3.04 4.45 -5.70
C VAL A 113 -2.40 4.07 -7.02
N GLU A 114 -1.85 2.87 -7.09
CA GLU A 114 -1.49 2.18 -8.32
C GLU A 114 -2.44 1.01 -8.55
N VAL A 115 -2.65 0.67 -9.81
CA VAL A 115 -3.55 -0.41 -10.19
C VAL A 115 -2.86 -1.38 -11.14
N GLU A 116 -3.14 -2.66 -10.96
CA GLU A 116 -2.81 -3.71 -11.92
C GLU A 116 -4.09 -4.16 -12.61
N PHE A 117 -4.03 -4.30 -13.92
CA PHE A 117 -5.19 -4.69 -14.70
C PHE A 117 -4.81 -5.54 -15.91
N ALA A 118 -5.80 -6.25 -16.44
CA ALA A 118 -5.72 -6.95 -17.73
C ALA A 118 -6.94 -6.63 -18.58
N VAL A 119 -6.72 -6.49 -19.89
CA VAL A 119 -7.80 -6.24 -20.84
C VAL A 119 -7.85 -7.34 -21.88
N ASN A 120 -9.02 -7.99 -22.01
CA ASN A 120 -9.27 -8.90 -23.10
C ASN A 120 -9.87 -8.12 -24.28
N MET A 121 -9.03 -7.79 -25.26
CA MET A 121 -9.43 -7.04 -26.46
C MET A 121 -9.72 -7.95 -27.66
N ASP A 122 -9.15 -9.15 -27.69
CA ASP A 122 -9.34 -10.11 -28.77
C ASP A 122 -10.58 -10.99 -28.53
N VAL A 123 -11.73 -10.42 -28.79
CA VAL A 123 -13.04 -11.05 -28.60
C VAL A 123 -13.67 -11.38 -29.96
N GLN A 124 -14.63 -12.31 -29.99
CA GLN A 124 -15.38 -12.63 -31.21
C GLN A 124 -16.35 -11.50 -31.58
N ALA A 125 -16.77 -11.47 -32.83
CA ALA A 125 -17.73 -10.48 -33.30
C ALA A 125 -19.03 -10.56 -32.50
N GLY A 126 -19.40 -9.46 -31.85
CA GLY A 126 -20.59 -9.39 -30.99
C GLY A 126 -20.34 -9.62 -29.50
N GLU A 127 -19.12 -10.02 -29.11
CA GLU A 127 -18.73 -10.10 -27.72
C GLU A 127 -18.15 -8.78 -27.23
N GLN A 128 -18.26 -8.54 -25.93
CA GLN A 128 -17.73 -7.33 -25.29
C GLN A 128 -16.27 -7.54 -24.87
N GLN A 129 -15.47 -6.52 -25.07
CA GLN A 129 -14.13 -6.44 -24.48
C GLN A 129 -14.24 -6.31 -22.96
N ILE A 130 -13.36 -6.97 -22.22
CA ILE A 130 -13.46 -7.05 -20.76
C ILE A 130 -12.22 -6.43 -20.14
N PHE A 131 -12.43 -5.46 -19.25
CA PHE A 131 -11.42 -4.93 -18.35
C PHE A 131 -11.47 -5.70 -17.02
N ASN A 132 -10.34 -6.21 -16.59
CA ASN A 132 -10.20 -6.92 -15.33
C ASN A 132 -9.26 -6.13 -14.41
N LEU A 133 -9.79 -5.59 -13.33
CA LEU A 133 -8.97 -5.05 -12.25
C LEU A 133 -8.39 -6.23 -11.46
N LEU A 134 -7.06 -6.36 -11.43
CA LEU A 134 -6.36 -7.45 -10.78
C LEU A 134 -5.93 -7.08 -9.37
N GLN A 135 -5.39 -5.87 -9.20
CA GLN A 135 -4.92 -5.37 -7.91
C GLN A 135 -5.00 -3.85 -7.84
N ILE A 136 -5.24 -3.34 -6.64
CA ILE A 136 -5.10 -1.93 -6.29
C ILE A 136 -4.23 -1.82 -5.05
N ARG A 137 -3.26 -0.92 -5.07
CA ARG A 137 -2.32 -0.69 -3.96
C ARG A 137 -2.13 0.80 -3.73
N PRO A 138 -1.96 1.25 -2.48
CA PRO A 138 -1.60 2.63 -2.18
C PRO A 138 -0.16 2.93 -2.66
N ILE A 139 0.05 4.16 -3.13
CA ILE A 139 1.39 4.69 -3.38
C ILE A 139 1.85 5.40 -2.12
N ILE A 140 2.93 4.89 -1.51
CA ILE A 140 3.52 5.45 -0.31
C ILE A 140 4.80 6.15 -0.68
N ASP A 141 4.88 7.44 -0.37
CA ASP A 141 6.09 8.21 -0.50
C ASP A 141 6.91 8.08 0.81
N ASN A 142 7.80 7.11 0.85
CA ASN A 142 8.70 6.90 1.98
C ASN A 142 9.85 7.93 1.95
N GLN A 143 9.58 9.15 2.38
CA GLN A 143 10.54 10.26 2.29
C GLN A 143 11.70 10.18 3.31
N ASP A 144 11.61 9.41 4.39
CA ASP A 144 12.65 9.36 5.43
C ASP A 144 13.15 7.93 5.70
N ASN A 145 14.05 7.47 4.84
CA ASN A 145 14.61 6.10 4.86
C ASN A 145 15.97 6.02 5.57
N ARG A 146 16.29 7.00 6.44
CA ARG A 146 17.59 7.04 7.15
C ARG A 146 17.65 5.94 8.21
N PRO A 147 18.73 5.17 8.28
CA PRO A 147 18.91 4.15 9.32
C PRO A 147 18.99 4.83 10.70
N ILE A 148 18.26 4.26 11.66
CA ILE A 148 18.21 4.76 13.03
C ILE A 148 19.26 4.05 13.85
N ASP A 149 20.10 4.82 14.54
CA ASP A 149 21.08 4.29 15.48
C ASP A 149 20.45 4.07 16.85
N TRP A 150 19.85 2.91 17.03
CA TRP A 150 19.17 2.52 18.27
C TRP A 150 20.06 2.48 19.51
N SER A 151 21.39 2.49 19.35
CA SER A 151 22.31 2.56 20.49
C SER A 151 22.29 3.92 21.19
N LYS A 152 21.80 4.96 20.49
CA LYS A 152 21.71 6.34 20.99
C LYS A 152 20.27 6.71 21.41
N VAL A 153 19.31 5.81 21.24
CA VAL A 153 17.90 6.06 21.59
C VAL A 153 17.68 5.65 23.04
N ASP A 154 17.36 6.61 23.89
CA ASP A 154 16.94 6.34 25.26
C ASP A 154 15.48 5.88 25.27
N VAL A 155 15.25 4.67 25.75
CA VAL A 155 13.92 4.04 25.82
C VAL A 155 13.22 4.27 27.17
N SER A 156 13.90 4.96 28.12
CA SER A 156 13.36 5.16 29.48
C SER A 156 12.14 6.07 29.51
N ASP A 157 12.02 6.99 28.55
CA ASP A 157 10.91 7.94 28.40
C ASP A 157 9.85 7.49 27.38
N ALA A 158 9.92 6.21 26.91
CA ALA A 158 8.96 5.70 25.95
C ALA A 158 7.55 5.56 26.56
N LEU A 159 6.54 6.03 25.84
CA LEU A 159 5.12 5.73 26.10
C LEU A 159 4.73 4.38 25.52
N VAL A 160 5.28 4.05 24.35
CA VAL A 160 5.18 2.77 23.68
C VAL A 160 6.57 2.36 23.18
N TYR A 161 6.96 1.12 23.40
CA TYR A 161 8.19 0.54 22.86
C TYR A 161 7.99 -0.94 22.57
N GLY A 162 8.52 -1.40 21.44
CA GLY A 162 8.45 -2.80 21.05
C GLY A 162 9.63 -3.26 20.22
N GLN A 163 9.85 -4.59 20.20
CA GLN A 163 10.89 -5.27 19.45
C GLN A 163 10.31 -6.17 18.35
N ASN A 164 9.04 -5.99 18.04
CA ASN A 164 8.34 -6.60 16.90
C ASN A 164 7.66 -5.49 16.11
N ALA A 165 8.44 -4.80 15.27
CA ALA A 165 8.03 -3.63 14.51
C ALA A 165 8.10 -3.88 13.01
N LEU A 166 7.15 -3.30 12.27
CA LEU A 166 7.14 -3.26 10.82
C LEU A 166 6.74 -1.86 10.35
N GLY A 167 7.35 -1.43 9.29
CA GLY A 167 7.27 -0.06 8.80
C GLY A 167 8.66 0.56 8.72
N ILE A 168 8.77 1.74 8.14
CA ILE A 168 10.05 2.42 7.97
C ILE A 168 9.86 3.91 8.19
N GLY A 169 10.56 4.45 9.17
CA GLY A 169 10.86 5.88 9.28
C GLY A 169 10.45 6.54 10.58
N MET A 170 10.76 7.83 10.58
CA MET A 170 10.27 8.80 11.56
C MET A 170 8.93 9.33 11.07
N MET A 171 7.95 9.37 11.95
CA MET A 171 6.64 9.93 11.65
C MET A 171 6.49 11.22 12.44
N GLY A 172 6.27 12.32 11.73
CA GLY A 172 5.97 13.63 12.32
C GLY A 172 4.47 13.89 12.41
N ASP A 173 4.12 15.01 13.05
CA ASP A 173 2.78 15.60 13.09
C ASP A 173 1.68 14.75 13.75
N ILE A 174 2.04 13.73 14.54
CA ILE A 174 1.11 12.93 15.32
C ILE A 174 1.16 13.43 16.78
N ALA A 175 0.04 13.90 17.31
CA ALA A 175 -0.05 14.35 18.69
C ALA A 175 -1.16 13.62 19.47
N ASP A 176 -1.83 12.66 18.87
CA ASP A 176 -2.95 11.95 19.47
C ASP A 176 -2.61 10.47 19.66
N ILE A 177 -2.79 9.96 20.87
CA ILE A 177 -2.80 8.52 21.18
C ILE A 177 -4.22 8.14 21.55
N ILE A 178 -4.72 7.13 20.87
CA ILE A 178 -6.02 6.52 21.14
C ILE A 178 -5.78 5.07 21.55
N TYR A 179 -6.39 4.68 22.65
CA TYR A 179 -6.24 3.33 23.13
C TYR A 179 -7.55 2.76 23.66
N ILE A 180 -7.65 1.45 23.54
CA ILE A 180 -8.71 0.69 24.19
C ILE A 180 -8.33 0.54 25.65
N LYS A 181 -9.23 0.97 26.53
CA LYS A 181 -9.02 0.89 27.99
C LYS A 181 -8.96 -0.59 28.40
N SER A 182 -7.84 -1.03 28.96
CA SER A 182 -7.62 -2.44 29.33
C SER A 182 -8.61 -2.98 30.36
N ASN A 183 -9.12 -2.09 31.22
CA ASN A 183 -10.10 -2.43 32.26
C ASN A 183 -11.53 -2.63 31.74
N THR A 184 -11.86 -2.13 30.54
CA THR A 184 -13.20 -2.27 29.92
C THR A 184 -13.19 -3.26 28.76
N PHE A 185 -12.02 -3.76 28.37
CA PHE A 185 -11.92 -4.71 27.28
C PHE A 185 -12.52 -6.06 27.65
N ASP A 186 -13.43 -6.51 26.80
CA ASP A 186 -14.00 -7.85 26.80
C ASP A 186 -14.09 -8.35 25.35
N SER A 187 -13.68 -9.60 25.11
CA SER A 187 -13.74 -10.21 23.77
C SER A 187 -15.15 -10.24 23.16
N LEU A 188 -16.20 -10.26 23.99
CA LEU A 188 -17.59 -10.18 23.52
C LEU A 188 -18.03 -8.77 23.11
N SER A 189 -17.22 -7.76 23.41
CA SER A 189 -17.50 -6.36 23.08
C SER A 189 -16.73 -5.85 21.85
N THR A 190 -15.97 -6.70 21.17
CA THR A 190 -15.08 -6.28 20.08
C THR A 190 -15.79 -5.65 18.88
N GLU A 191 -17.03 -6.07 18.58
CA GLU A 191 -17.86 -5.41 17.55
C GLU A 191 -18.23 -3.97 17.95
N LYS A 192 -18.63 -3.75 19.20
CA LYS A 192 -18.95 -2.42 19.73
C LYS A 192 -17.73 -1.52 19.78
N ILE A 193 -16.57 -2.09 20.07
CA ILE A 193 -15.28 -1.38 20.01
C ILE A 193 -15.00 -0.94 18.57
N ALA A 194 -15.24 -1.79 17.58
CA ALA A 194 -15.07 -1.44 16.17
C ALA A 194 -16.03 -0.33 15.70
N GLU A 195 -17.28 -0.32 16.20
CA GLU A 195 -18.26 0.75 15.93
C GLU A 195 -17.81 2.08 16.57
N GLU A 196 -17.39 2.09 17.84
CA GLU A 196 -16.88 3.28 18.52
C GLU A 196 -15.63 3.83 17.83
N LEU A 197 -14.75 2.92 17.33
CA LEU A 197 -13.59 3.31 16.53
C LEU A 197 -13.98 3.96 15.20
N LEU A 198 -14.99 3.47 14.51
CA LEU A 198 -15.46 4.07 13.26
C LEU A 198 -15.93 5.51 13.47
N GLU A 199 -16.76 5.74 14.49
CA GLU A 199 -17.23 7.10 14.83
C GLU A 199 -16.05 8.00 15.20
N PHE A 200 -15.10 7.48 15.96
CA PHE A 200 -13.90 8.19 16.34
C PHE A 200 -13.03 8.53 15.12
N ASN A 201 -12.77 7.57 14.25
CA ASN A 201 -11.94 7.75 13.05
C ASN A 201 -12.55 8.78 12.10
N ASN A 202 -13.88 8.79 11.92
CA ASN A 202 -14.57 9.80 11.12
C ASN A 202 -14.35 11.21 11.68
N ARG A 203 -14.38 11.38 13.00
CA ARG A 203 -14.08 12.67 13.64
C ARG A 203 -12.63 13.11 13.39
N MET A 204 -11.66 12.20 13.54
CA MET A 204 -10.25 12.49 13.28
C MET A 204 -10.02 12.88 11.82
N GLN A 205 -10.77 12.28 10.92
CA GLN A 205 -10.77 12.63 9.51
C GLN A 205 -11.31 14.04 9.26
N ASP A 206 -12.42 14.42 9.88
CA ASP A 206 -13.01 15.76 9.75
C ASP A 206 -12.04 16.82 10.29
N GLU A 207 -11.33 16.49 11.39
CA GLU A 207 -10.26 17.31 11.96
C GLU A 207 -8.96 17.30 11.13
N LYS A 208 -8.84 16.41 10.12
CA LYS A 208 -7.62 16.17 9.32
C LYS A 208 -6.41 15.83 10.19
N ARG A 209 -6.60 14.99 11.17
CA ARG A 209 -5.59 14.59 12.15
C ARG A 209 -5.36 13.10 12.14
N SER A 210 -4.10 12.73 12.27
CA SER A 210 -3.69 11.35 12.43
C SER A 210 -3.44 11.00 13.90
N TYR A 211 -3.46 9.69 14.19
CA TYR A 211 -3.30 9.20 15.55
C TYR A 211 -2.50 7.90 15.62
N ILE A 212 -2.06 7.56 16.84
CA ILE A 212 -1.52 6.25 17.19
C ILE A 212 -2.64 5.45 17.83
N LEU A 213 -2.90 4.24 17.31
CA LEU A 213 -3.91 3.34 17.82
C LEU A 213 -3.25 2.23 18.64
N VAL A 214 -3.67 2.07 19.89
CA VAL A 214 -3.20 1.00 20.78
C VAL A 214 -4.38 0.19 21.28
N GLY A 215 -4.30 -1.13 21.19
CA GLY A 215 -5.37 -1.95 21.73
C GLY A 215 -5.04 -3.44 21.82
N PRO A 216 -5.83 -4.18 22.61
CA PRO A 216 -5.64 -5.60 22.81
C PRO A 216 -6.05 -6.41 21.58
N GLY A 217 -5.27 -7.43 21.28
CA GLY A 217 -5.56 -8.35 20.21
C GLY A 217 -5.12 -7.90 18.83
N ARG A 218 -5.53 -8.67 17.85
CA ARG A 218 -5.27 -8.42 16.44
C ARG A 218 -6.30 -7.47 15.87
N TRP A 219 -5.85 -6.49 15.12
CA TRP A 219 -6.74 -5.63 14.36
C TRP A 219 -7.19 -6.32 13.07
N GLY A 220 -8.49 -6.21 12.75
CA GLY A 220 -9.09 -6.83 11.56
C GLY A 220 -9.41 -8.33 11.70
N SER A 221 -9.33 -8.89 12.90
CA SER A 221 -9.73 -10.27 13.16
C SER A 221 -11.25 -10.39 13.20
N SER A 222 -11.80 -11.34 12.44
CA SER A 222 -13.22 -11.71 12.54
C SER A 222 -13.53 -12.60 13.76
N ASP A 223 -12.49 -13.15 14.40
CA ASP A 223 -12.63 -13.93 15.63
C ASP A 223 -12.48 -13.00 16.84
N PRO A 224 -13.54 -12.80 17.65
CA PRO A 224 -13.51 -11.89 18.80
C PRO A 224 -12.53 -12.32 19.89
N PHE A 225 -12.13 -13.60 19.92
CA PHE A 225 -11.11 -14.12 20.84
C PHE A 225 -9.68 -13.84 20.36
N LEU A 226 -9.50 -13.37 19.14
CA LEU A 226 -8.19 -13.01 18.60
C LEU A 226 -8.00 -11.50 18.49
N GLY A 227 -9.08 -10.71 18.44
CA GLY A 227 -8.93 -9.26 18.31
C GLY A 227 -10.21 -8.50 17.93
N VAL A 228 -10.04 -7.30 17.39
CA VAL A 228 -11.13 -6.38 17.07
C VAL A 228 -11.41 -6.42 15.55
N PRO A 229 -12.68 -6.62 15.11
CA PRO A 229 -13.05 -6.81 13.70
C PRO A 229 -13.13 -5.50 12.93
N VAL A 230 -12.07 -4.69 12.98
CA VAL A 230 -12.02 -3.42 12.23
C VAL A 230 -11.82 -3.69 10.74
N LYS A 231 -12.42 -2.82 9.92
CA LYS A 231 -12.10 -2.66 8.51
C LYS A 231 -11.17 -1.44 8.36
N TRP A 232 -10.57 -1.27 7.19
CA TRP A 232 -9.67 -0.14 6.96
C TRP A 232 -10.33 1.23 7.24
N ASN A 233 -11.56 1.43 6.81
CA ASN A 233 -12.30 2.67 7.05
C ASN A 233 -12.56 2.98 8.53
N HIS A 234 -12.44 1.99 9.43
CA HIS A 234 -12.57 2.21 10.88
C HIS A 234 -11.32 2.86 11.49
N ILE A 235 -10.18 2.79 10.81
CA ILE A 235 -8.87 3.18 11.33
C ILE A 235 -7.98 3.86 10.29
N SER A 236 -8.55 4.42 9.23
CA SER A 236 -7.80 5.02 8.11
C SER A 236 -6.88 6.17 8.50
N GLU A 237 -7.18 6.87 9.59
CA GLU A 237 -6.36 7.97 10.09
C GLU A 237 -5.27 7.52 11.08
N ALA A 238 -5.23 6.23 11.45
CA ALA A 238 -4.14 5.68 12.25
C ALA A 238 -2.85 5.63 11.43
N LYS A 239 -1.79 6.25 11.91
CA LYS A 239 -0.45 6.20 11.32
C LYS A 239 0.47 5.19 12.01
N VAL A 240 0.14 4.79 13.21
CA VAL A 240 0.78 3.69 13.91
C VAL A 240 -0.30 2.83 14.55
N ILE A 241 -0.19 1.54 14.38
CA ILE A 241 -1.07 0.54 14.96
C ILE A 241 -0.24 -0.33 15.90
N VAL A 242 -0.68 -0.44 17.15
CA VAL A 242 -0.03 -1.24 18.18
C VAL A 242 -0.98 -2.34 18.64
N GLU A 243 -0.60 -3.58 18.40
CA GLU A 243 -1.24 -4.75 18.99
C GLU A 243 -0.60 -4.98 20.37
N CYS A 244 -1.37 -4.69 21.41
CA CYS A 244 -0.91 -4.72 22.80
C CYS A 244 -1.57 -5.86 23.55
N GLY A 245 -0.80 -6.84 24.00
CA GLY A 245 -1.32 -7.87 24.90
C GLY A 245 -1.66 -7.27 26.27
N ILE A 246 -2.74 -7.80 26.87
CA ILE A 246 -3.09 -7.54 28.27
C ILE A 246 -3.04 -8.86 29.05
N GLU A 247 -2.98 -8.80 30.38
CA GLU A 247 -2.77 -9.98 31.25
C GLU A 247 -3.73 -11.15 30.96
N LYS A 248 -4.97 -10.83 30.56
CA LYS A 248 -6.01 -11.81 30.24
C LYS A 248 -6.13 -12.13 28.75
N PHE A 249 -5.37 -11.47 27.90
CA PHE A 249 -5.49 -11.56 26.45
C PHE A 249 -4.13 -11.35 25.78
N GLU A 250 -3.46 -12.44 25.53
CA GLU A 250 -2.15 -12.42 24.85
C GLU A 250 -2.32 -12.18 23.37
N VAL A 251 -1.41 -11.39 22.80
CA VAL A 251 -1.37 -11.12 21.35
C VAL A 251 -0.23 -11.87 20.70
N GLU A 252 -0.57 -12.70 19.72
CA GLU A 252 0.37 -13.18 18.73
C GLU A 252 0.39 -12.21 17.53
N PRO A 253 1.57 -11.90 16.95
CA PRO A 253 1.66 -11.00 15.82
C PRO A 253 0.71 -11.37 14.67
N SER A 254 0.01 -10.40 14.09
CA SER A 254 -0.90 -10.59 12.95
C SER A 254 -0.20 -10.90 11.63
N GLN A 255 1.09 -11.18 11.66
CA GLN A 255 1.92 -11.43 10.47
C GLN A 255 1.29 -12.51 9.59
N GLY A 256 1.07 -12.16 8.30
CA GLY A 256 0.50 -13.06 7.31
C GLY A 256 -1.01 -12.91 7.05
N THR A 257 -1.72 -12.04 7.74
CA THR A 257 -3.11 -11.71 7.41
C THR A 257 -3.20 -10.70 6.27
N HIS A 258 -4.29 -10.75 5.49
CA HIS A 258 -4.54 -9.74 4.45
C HIS A 258 -4.64 -8.32 5.01
N PHE A 259 -5.20 -8.17 6.21
CA PHE A 259 -5.27 -6.89 6.91
C PHE A 259 -3.86 -6.34 7.17
N PHE A 260 -2.97 -7.17 7.67
CA PHE A 260 -1.59 -6.82 7.96
C PHE A 260 -0.81 -6.41 6.70
N GLN A 261 -0.97 -7.15 5.59
CA GLN A 261 -0.34 -6.79 4.31
C GLN A 261 -0.80 -5.41 3.82
N ASN A 262 -2.07 -5.08 4.01
CA ASN A 262 -2.61 -3.78 3.68
C ASN A 262 -2.02 -2.67 4.57
N VAL A 263 -1.93 -2.88 5.88
CA VAL A 263 -1.38 -1.93 6.85
C VAL A 263 0.06 -1.53 6.48
N THR A 264 0.92 -2.51 6.22
CA THR A 264 2.31 -2.23 5.81
C THR A 264 2.41 -1.57 4.45
N SER A 265 1.52 -1.93 3.51
CA SER A 265 1.44 -1.33 2.18
C SER A 265 0.92 0.11 2.23
N LEU A 266 0.18 0.50 3.27
CA LEU A 266 -0.34 1.85 3.49
C LEU A 266 0.64 2.78 4.23
N GLY A 267 1.88 2.35 4.50
CA GLY A 267 2.89 3.12 5.22
C GLY A 267 2.55 3.35 6.69
N VAL A 268 1.64 2.57 7.22
CA VAL A 268 1.29 2.60 8.64
C VAL A 268 2.35 1.83 9.42
N GLY A 269 2.90 2.46 10.46
CA GLY A 269 3.80 1.80 11.38
C GLY A 269 3.04 0.75 12.20
N TYR A 270 3.67 -0.38 12.43
CA TYR A 270 3.06 -1.48 13.16
C TYR A 270 3.98 -2.00 14.26
N LEU A 271 3.39 -2.26 15.42
CA LEU A 271 4.05 -2.82 16.59
C LEU A 271 3.21 -3.93 17.20
N THR A 272 3.85 -5.00 17.64
CA THR A 272 3.24 -5.99 18.56
C THR A 272 4.02 -6.00 19.86
N ILE A 273 3.32 -5.87 20.98
CA ILE A 273 3.91 -5.85 22.32
C ILE A 273 3.09 -6.67 23.31
N ASN A 274 3.75 -7.29 24.26
CA ASN A 274 3.12 -8.00 25.39
C ASN A 274 3.77 -7.55 26.73
N PRO A 275 3.43 -6.33 27.22
CA PRO A 275 4.12 -5.73 28.38
C PRO A 275 4.10 -6.59 29.64
N PHE A 276 3.03 -7.35 29.86
CA PHE A 276 2.89 -8.25 31.03
C PHE A 276 3.87 -9.43 31.00
N ARG A 277 4.51 -9.71 29.85
CA ARG A 277 5.58 -10.71 29.70
C ARG A 277 6.96 -10.08 29.60
N GLY A 278 7.07 -8.76 29.71
CA GLY A 278 8.31 -8.05 29.51
C GLY A 278 8.71 -7.90 28.04
N ASP A 279 7.79 -8.19 27.10
CA ASP A 279 7.99 -7.96 25.67
C ASP A 279 7.34 -6.63 25.27
N GLY A 280 8.16 -5.59 25.31
CA GLY A 280 7.74 -4.22 25.01
C GLY A 280 7.17 -3.45 26.20
N LEU A 281 6.67 -2.26 25.93
CA LEU A 281 6.18 -1.32 26.92
C LEU A 281 4.97 -0.56 26.38
N PHE A 282 3.93 -0.43 27.21
CA PHE A 282 2.85 0.53 27.05
C PHE A 282 2.51 1.17 28.38
N ARG A 283 2.64 2.51 28.48
CA ARG A 283 2.42 3.25 29.73
C ARG A 283 0.97 3.71 29.86
N GLU A 284 0.03 2.77 29.86
CA GLU A 284 -1.40 3.08 29.93
C GLU A 284 -1.73 3.92 31.17
N LYS A 285 -1.16 3.57 32.34
CA LYS A 285 -1.41 4.32 33.60
C LYS A 285 -0.97 5.78 33.54
N GLU A 286 0.12 6.08 32.81
CA GLU A 286 0.55 7.48 32.63
C GLU A 286 -0.41 8.23 31.71
N LEU A 287 -0.94 7.56 30.67
CA LEU A 287 -1.97 8.13 29.80
C LEU A 287 -3.29 8.32 30.53
N ASP A 288 -3.68 7.38 31.41
CA ASP A 288 -4.87 7.48 32.25
C ASP A 288 -4.82 8.68 33.20
N ALA A 289 -3.64 9.03 33.70
CA ALA A 289 -3.44 10.18 34.56
C ALA A 289 -3.53 11.54 33.85
N ARG A 290 -3.51 11.54 32.50
CA ARG A 290 -3.63 12.78 31.70
C ARG A 290 -5.09 13.12 31.45
N GLN A 291 -5.33 14.38 31.16
CA GLN A 291 -6.64 14.84 30.72
C GLN A 291 -7.00 14.18 29.38
N ALA A 292 -8.12 13.46 29.35
CA ALA A 292 -8.64 12.92 28.11
C ALA A 292 -9.32 14.03 27.29
N LEU A 293 -9.09 14.02 25.98
CA LEU A 293 -9.88 14.80 25.03
C LEU A 293 -11.19 14.08 24.68
N TYR A 294 -11.13 12.75 24.67
CA TYR A 294 -12.28 11.87 24.53
C TYR A 294 -12.15 10.70 25.52
N ASP A 295 -13.23 10.41 26.23
CA ASP A 295 -13.34 9.28 27.15
C ASP A 295 -14.69 8.58 26.91
N GLY A 296 -14.70 7.66 25.96
CA GLY A 296 -15.87 6.87 25.57
C GLY A 296 -16.07 5.63 26.43
N THR A 297 -16.90 4.74 25.94
CA THR A 297 -17.15 3.46 26.65
C THR A 297 -15.88 2.61 26.68
N TYR A 298 -15.27 2.41 25.53
CA TYR A 298 -14.11 1.54 25.35
C TYR A 298 -12.83 2.30 25.03
N LEU A 299 -12.95 3.45 24.34
CA LEU A 299 -11.82 4.22 23.85
C LEU A 299 -11.49 5.39 24.75
N ARG A 300 -10.20 5.73 24.81
CA ARG A 300 -9.72 6.95 25.42
C ARG A 300 -8.70 7.62 24.49
N GLN A 301 -8.84 8.95 24.31
CA GLN A 301 -7.91 9.79 23.56
C GLN A 301 -7.17 10.70 24.50
N VAL A 302 -5.85 10.71 24.36
CA VAL A 302 -4.96 11.69 24.95
C VAL A 302 -4.31 12.48 23.83
N ARG A 303 -4.46 13.82 23.86
CA ARG A 303 -3.81 14.75 22.94
C ARG A 303 -2.65 15.43 23.65
N PHE A 304 -1.50 15.48 22.98
CA PHE A 304 -0.30 16.14 23.45
C PHE A 304 -0.19 17.54 22.84
N ASP A 305 0.39 18.48 23.59
CA ASP A 305 0.57 19.87 23.15
C ASP A 305 1.56 20.00 21.99
N SER A 306 2.49 19.06 21.89
CA SER A 306 3.48 18.98 20.81
C SER A 306 3.40 17.64 20.11
N PRO A 307 3.83 17.54 18.83
CA PRO A 307 3.92 16.27 18.15
C PRO A 307 4.78 15.26 18.91
N LEU A 308 4.33 14.03 18.91
CA LEU A 308 5.06 12.89 19.47
C LEU A 308 6.28 12.58 18.61
N TRP A 309 7.34 12.13 19.25
CA TRP A 309 8.45 11.50 18.55
C TRP A 309 8.09 10.04 18.29
N VAL A 310 7.89 9.70 17.03
CA VAL A 310 7.47 8.36 16.58
C VAL A 310 8.51 7.81 15.63
N CYS A 311 9.05 6.66 15.97
CA CYS A 311 10.05 5.97 15.19
C CYS A 311 9.69 4.49 15.06
N ILE A 312 9.51 4.01 13.83
CA ILE A 312 9.22 2.61 13.54
C ILE A 312 10.24 2.11 12.53
N ASP A 313 11.06 1.15 12.94
CA ASP A 313 12.14 0.58 12.11
C ASP A 313 11.99 -0.93 12.00
N GLY A 314 11.36 -1.38 10.94
CA GLY A 314 11.18 -2.80 10.65
C GLY A 314 12.49 -3.55 10.33
N ARG A 315 13.58 -2.84 9.98
CA ARG A 315 14.87 -3.49 9.71
C ARG A 315 15.53 -3.98 11.00
N SER A 316 15.40 -3.19 12.06
CA SER A 316 15.89 -3.56 13.40
C SER A 316 14.80 -4.20 14.27
N ASN A 317 13.59 -4.39 13.74
CA ASN A 317 12.40 -4.86 14.46
C ASN A 317 12.07 -4.01 15.70
N LYS A 318 12.35 -2.71 15.68
CA LYS A 318 12.16 -1.82 16.83
C LYS A 318 11.22 -0.67 16.50
N GLY A 319 10.38 -0.32 17.46
CA GLY A 319 9.54 0.87 17.36
C GLY A 319 9.35 1.53 18.71
N MET A 320 9.25 2.85 18.69
CA MET A 320 9.12 3.67 19.89
C MET A 320 8.26 4.91 19.64
N VAL A 321 7.43 5.20 20.62
CA VAL A 321 6.69 6.44 20.74
C VAL A 321 7.02 7.09 22.07
N ARG A 322 7.37 8.36 22.05
CA ARG A 322 7.59 9.18 23.26
C ARG A 322 7.12 10.61 23.03
N GLU A 323 7.05 11.39 24.09
CA GLU A 323 6.79 12.82 23.94
C GLU A 323 7.90 13.50 23.12
N GLY A 324 7.50 14.42 22.26
CA GLY A 324 8.44 15.30 21.58
C GLY A 324 9.14 16.18 22.62
N LYS A 325 10.46 16.28 22.55
CA LYS A 325 11.17 17.31 23.31
C LYS A 325 11.06 18.60 22.51
N ASN A 326 10.60 19.66 23.16
CA ASN A 326 10.75 21.00 22.59
C ASN A 326 12.26 21.30 22.62
N ASP A 327 12.91 21.23 21.45
CA ASP A 327 14.28 21.73 21.28
C ASP A 327 14.26 23.27 21.19
#